data_3e43724a3c1f9ddd4895af4f669a342c
#
_entry.id   3e43724a3c1f9ddd4895af4f669a342c
#
_cell.length_a   1.000
_cell.length_b   1.000
_cell.length_c   1.000
_cell.angle_alpha   90.00
_cell.angle_beta   90.00
_cell.angle_gamma   90.00
#
_symmetry.space_group_name_H-M   'P 1'
#
loop_
_entity.id
_entity.type
_entity.pdbx_description
1 polymer ?
#
loop_
_entity_poly.entity_id
_entity_poly.type
_entity_poly.pdbx_seq_one_letter_code
_entity_poly.pdbx_strand_id
1 'polypeptide(L)'
;MPTVGHTVNRFCCSTAVAWTLFALCCHPAVQAQLRAELRTCTTDTPTMEQLNTLPYLEAVVREALRLYAPVNSTHRIAMHDAEIPLQKPFKDKHGVLQSTVRYEQSYECMCGSRWN
;
A
#
# COMPACT_ATOMS: atom_id res chain seq x y z
N MET A 1 25.00 -13.92 -5.93
CA MET A 1 24.34 -13.39 -4.72
C MET A 1 22.88 -13.14 -5.06
N PRO A 2 21.89 -13.81 -4.45
CA PRO A 2 20.50 -13.55 -4.70
C PRO A 2 20.18 -12.15 -4.16
N THR A 3 19.67 -11.29 -5.02
CA THR A 3 19.27 -9.92 -4.66
C THR A 3 18.12 -9.96 -3.68
N VAL A 4 18.32 -9.40 -2.52
CA VAL A 4 17.36 -9.30 -1.40
C VAL A 4 15.98 -8.75 -1.86
N GLY A 5 15.95 -7.95 -2.92
CA GLY A 5 14.72 -7.38 -3.47
C GLY A 5 13.69 -8.40 -4.01
N HIS A 6 14.12 -9.52 -4.58
CA HIS A 6 13.19 -10.53 -5.11
C HIS A 6 12.45 -11.33 -4.04
N THR A 7 13.10 -11.56 -2.90
CA THR A 7 12.50 -12.33 -1.79
C THR A 7 11.43 -11.50 -1.06
N VAL A 8 11.69 -10.23 -0.82
CA VAL A 8 10.72 -9.31 -0.16
C VAL A 8 9.45 -9.16 -1.01
N ASN A 9 9.59 -9.01 -2.33
CA ASN A 9 8.44 -8.85 -3.21
C ASN A 9 7.52 -10.09 -3.22
N ARG A 10 8.07 -11.30 -3.21
CA ARG A 10 7.27 -12.54 -3.14
C ARG A 10 6.48 -12.65 -1.83
N PHE A 11 7.08 -12.29 -0.69
CA PHE A 11 6.39 -12.29 0.60
C PHE A 11 5.25 -11.27 0.64
N CYS A 12 5.46 -10.07 0.12
CA CYS A 12 4.42 -9.04 0.09
C CYS A 12 3.21 -9.46 -0.75
N CYS A 13 3.43 -10.03 -1.94
CA CYS A 13 2.34 -10.47 -2.81
C CYS A 13 1.55 -11.64 -2.20
N SER A 14 2.22 -12.67 -1.66
CA SER A 14 1.54 -13.81 -1.05
C SER A 14 0.73 -13.42 0.19
N THR A 15 1.27 -12.53 1.01
CA THR A 15 0.57 -12.00 2.19
C THR A 15 -0.67 -11.19 1.77
N ALA A 16 -0.55 -10.33 0.76
CA ALA A 16 -1.69 -9.56 0.24
C ALA A 16 -2.80 -10.49 -0.26
N VAL A 17 -2.47 -11.51 -1.04
CA VAL A 17 -3.44 -12.50 -1.54
C VAL A 17 -4.10 -13.25 -0.40
N ALA A 18 -3.33 -13.74 0.57
CA ALA A 18 -3.86 -14.49 1.72
C ALA A 18 -4.87 -13.64 2.53
N TRP A 19 -4.54 -12.39 2.83
CA TRP A 19 -5.44 -11.48 3.53
C TRP A 19 -6.68 -11.09 2.71
N THR A 20 -6.53 -10.92 1.40
CA THR A 20 -7.66 -10.66 0.51
C THR A 20 -8.64 -11.83 0.50
N LEU A 21 -8.14 -13.07 0.39
CA LEU A 21 -8.97 -14.26 0.44
C LEU A 21 -9.67 -14.42 1.79
N PHE A 22 -8.95 -14.18 2.89
CA PHE A 22 -9.54 -14.18 4.22
C PHE A 22 -10.67 -13.15 4.35
N ALA A 23 -10.44 -11.91 3.90
CA ALA A 23 -11.45 -10.86 3.91
C ALA A 23 -12.68 -11.22 3.08
N LEU A 24 -12.50 -11.83 1.91
CA LEU A 24 -13.60 -12.31 1.07
C LEU A 24 -14.39 -13.44 1.73
N CYS A 25 -13.75 -14.31 2.49
CA CYS A 25 -14.44 -15.34 3.29
C CYS A 25 -15.33 -14.73 4.38
N CYS A 26 -14.89 -13.63 4.99
CA CYS A 26 -15.66 -12.92 6.01
C CYS A 26 -16.83 -12.10 5.43
N HIS A 27 -16.80 -11.79 4.11
CA HIS A 27 -17.77 -10.93 3.44
C HIS A 27 -18.40 -11.63 2.23
N PRO A 28 -19.33 -12.58 2.42
CA PRO A 28 -19.89 -13.41 1.34
C PRO A 28 -20.64 -12.61 0.28
N ALA A 29 -21.23 -11.48 0.62
CA ALA A 29 -21.90 -10.60 -0.34
C ALA A 29 -20.91 -10.00 -1.35
N VAL A 30 -19.75 -9.50 -0.86
CA VAL A 30 -18.66 -8.97 -1.69
C VAL A 30 -18.09 -10.08 -2.58
N GLN A 31 -17.89 -11.27 -2.03
CA GLN A 31 -17.43 -12.43 -2.78
C GLN A 31 -18.39 -12.81 -3.92
N ALA A 32 -19.69 -12.81 -3.66
CA ALA A 32 -20.69 -13.13 -4.68
C ALA A 32 -20.70 -12.12 -5.81
N GLN A 33 -20.61 -10.83 -5.48
CA GLN A 33 -20.54 -9.74 -6.46
C GLN A 33 -19.27 -9.82 -7.30
N LEU A 34 -18.12 -10.07 -6.67
CA LEU A 34 -16.86 -10.26 -7.39
C LEU A 34 -16.91 -11.46 -8.34
N ARG A 35 -17.50 -12.57 -7.89
CA ARG A 35 -17.72 -13.74 -8.76
C ARG A 35 -18.64 -13.45 -9.94
N ALA A 36 -19.67 -12.64 -9.74
CA ALA A 36 -20.57 -12.23 -10.82
C ALA A 36 -19.81 -11.42 -11.89
N GLU A 37 -18.97 -10.49 -11.49
CA GLU A 37 -18.14 -9.73 -12.42
C GLU A 37 -17.11 -10.62 -13.14
N LEU A 38 -16.39 -11.50 -12.42
CA LEU A 38 -15.41 -12.40 -13.01
C LEU A 38 -16.01 -13.36 -14.05
N ARG A 39 -17.27 -13.76 -13.88
CA ARG A 39 -17.99 -14.61 -14.87
C ARG A 39 -18.31 -13.89 -16.17
N THR A 40 -18.17 -12.58 -16.25
CA THR A 40 -18.28 -11.85 -17.52
C THR A 40 -17.07 -12.07 -18.43
N CYS A 41 -15.95 -12.50 -17.86
CA CYS A 41 -14.79 -12.94 -18.64
C CYS A 41 -15.12 -14.27 -19.33
N THR A 42 -15.00 -14.29 -20.64
CA THR A 42 -15.31 -15.46 -21.50
C THR A 42 -14.22 -16.52 -21.51
N THR A 43 -13.07 -16.26 -20.91
CA THR A 43 -11.87 -17.12 -20.92
C THR A 43 -11.49 -17.57 -19.53
N ASP A 44 -11.11 -18.84 -19.36
CA ASP A 44 -10.59 -19.37 -18.09
C ASP A 44 -9.20 -18.80 -17.73
N THR A 45 -8.50 -18.22 -18.69
CA THR A 45 -7.19 -17.59 -18.52
C THR A 45 -7.22 -16.15 -19.04
N PRO A 46 -7.81 -15.21 -18.29
CA PRO A 46 -7.89 -13.82 -18.72
C PRO A 46 -6.51 -13.16 -18.76
N THR A 47 -6.29 -12.28 -19.73
CA THR A 47 -5.08 -11.46 -19.82
C THR A 47 -5.11 -10.34 -18.76
N MET A 48 -3.94 -9.74 -18.47
CA MET A 48 -3.87 -8.59 -17.55
C MET A 48 -4.74 -7.41 -18.03
N GLU A 49 -4.82 -7.19 -19.33
CA GLU A 49 -5.66 -6.13 -19.90
C GLU A 49 -7.13 -6.38 -19.62
N GLN A 50 -7.59 -7.62 -19.77
CA GLN A 50 -8.97 -8.00 -19.43
C GLN A 50 -9.26 -7.85 -17.92
N LEU A 51 -8.34 -8.25 -17.06
CA LEU A 51 -8.49 -8.06 -15.61
C LEU A 51 -8.53 -6.58 -15.22
N ASN A 52 -7.75 -5.74 -15.86
CA ASN A 52 -7.73 -4.29 -15.61
C ASN A 52 -9.03 -3.58 -16.07
N THR A 53 -9.87 -4.23 -16.87
CA THR A 53 -11.19 -3.68 -17.25
C THR A 53 -12.29 -3.98 -16.22
N LEU A 54 -11.99 -4.73 -15.16
CA LEU A 54 -12.95 -5.12 -14.13
C LEU A 54 -12.91 -4.15 -12.93
N PRO A 55 -13.83 -3.18 -12.86
CA PRO A 55 -13.77 -2.12 -11.85
C PRO A 55 -14.01 -2.63 -10.42
N TYR A 56 -14.83 -3.66 -10.26
CA TYR A 56 -15.12 -4.21 -8.94
C TYR A 56 -13.93 -5.01 -8.39
N LEU A 57 -13.26 -5.78 -9.25
CA LEU A 57 -11.99 -6.46 -8.91
C LEU A 57 -10.94 -5.44 -8.44
N GLU A 58 -10.77 -4.35 -9.19
CA GLU A 58 -9.84 -3.28 -8.81
C GLU A 58 -10.20 -2.66 -7.45
N ALA A 59 -11.47 -2.38 -7.20
CA ALA A 59 -11.94 -1.84 -5.93
C ALA A 59 -11.67 -2.79 -4.76
N VAL A 60 -11.93 -4.09 -4.92
CA VAL A 60 -11.66 -5.11 -3.90
C VAL A 60 -10.17 -5.20 -3.59
N VAL A 61 -9.31 -5.21 -4.61
CA VAL A 61 -7.85 -5.25 -4.42
C VAL A 61 -7.35 -4.01 -3.70
N ARG A 62 -7.79 -2.83 -4.11
CA ARG A 62 -7.40 -1.56 -3.46
C ARG A 62 -7.83 -1.52 -2.00
N GLU A 63 -9.06 -1.94 -1.70
CA GLU A 63 -9.56 -1.95 -0.32
C GLU A 63 -8.84 -3.00 0.55
N ALA A 64 -8.55 -4.17 0.01
CA ALA A 64 -7.76 -5.18 0.71
C ALA A 64 -6.35 -4.67 1.03
N LEU A 65 -5.68 -4.01 0.09
CA LEU A 65 -4.36 -3.43 0.32
C LEU A 65 -4.39 -2.24 1.29
N ARG A 66 -5.50 -1.49 1.33
CA ARG A 66 -5.68 -0.42 2.30
C ARG A 66 -5.82 -0.96 3.72
N LEU A 67 -6.61 -2.03 3.91
CA LEU A 67 -6.88 -2.62 5.23
C LEU A 67 -5.73 -3.51 5.72
N TYR A 68 -5.15 -4.27 4.81
CA TYR A 68 -4.14 -5.31 5.09
C TYR A 68 -2.86 -5.07 4.31
N ALA A 69 -2.29 -3.88 4.44
CA ALA A 69 -1.03 -3.56 3.78
C ALA A 69 0.06 -4.56 4.20
N PRO A 70 0.69 -5.31 3.26
CA PRO A 70 1.73 -6.28 3.58
C PRO A 70 2.96 -5.65 4.24
N VAL A 71 3.23 -4.39 3.90
CA VAL A 71 4.26 -3.56 4.53
C VAL A 71 3.55 -2.29 5.01
N ASN A 72 3.24 -2.25 6.29
CA ASN A 72 2.51 -1.15 6.90
C ASN A 72 3.43 0.01 7.33
N SER A 73 4.72 -0.24 7.48
CA SER A 73 5.70 0.79 7.85
C SER A 73 7.08 0.43 7.32
N THR A 74 7.88 1.44 7.05
CA THR A 74 9.31 1.30 6.74
C THR A 74 10.10 2.21 7.67
N HIS A 75 11.19 1.67 8.23
CA HIS A 75 12.10 2.43 9.06
C HIS A 75 13.23 2.99 8.20
N ARG A 76 13.55 4.25 8.41
CA ARG A 76 14.66 4.93 7.75
C ARG A 76 15.42 5.73 8.79
N ILE A 77 16.72 5.70 8.71
CA ILE A 77 17.63 6.45 9.58
C ILE A 77 18.30 7.51 8.72
N ALA A 78 18.32 8.75 9.21
CA ALA A 78 19.09 9.82 8.58
C ALA A 78 20.58 9.56 8.79
N MET A 79 21.31 9.39 7.70
CA MET A 79 22.77 9.16 7.75
C MET A 79 23.55 10.46 8.03
N HIS A 80 22.95 11.61 7.74
CA HIS A 80 23.48 12.93 7.95
C HIS A 80 22.35 13.88 8.31
N ASP A 81 22.68 14.99 8.97
CA ASP A 81 21.73 16.09 9.15
C ASP A 81 21.25 16.57 7.78
N ALA A 82 19.94 16.70 7.62
CA ALA A 82 19.33 17.11 6.38
C ALA A 82 18.16 18.06 6.62
N GLU A 83 18.02 19.05 5.76
CA GLU A 83 16.87 19.94 5.72
C GLU A 83 16.06 19.64 4.45
N ILE A 84 14.80 19.30 4.63
CA ILE A 84 13.89 19.01 3.53
C ILE A 84 13.00 20.24 3.32
N PRO A 85 13.12 20.92 2.16
CA PRO A 85 12.25 22.03 1.85
C PRO A 85 10.83 21.55 1.62
N LEU A 86 9.87 22.27 2.16
CA LEU A 86 8.45 21.97 2.00
C LEU A 86 7.86 22.81 0.88
N GLN A 87 7.03 22.20 0.05
CA GLN A 87 6.29 22.89 -1.00
C GLN A 87 5.27 23.89 -0.42
N LYS A 88 4.70 23.56 0.76
CA LYS A 88 3.80 24.44 1.50
C LYS A 88 4.29 24.56 2.94
N PRO A 89 4.48 25.78 3.47
CA PRO A 89 4.83 25.99 4.87
C PRO A 89 3.73 25.45 5.80
N PHE A 90 4.12 24.94 6.95
CA PHE A 90 3.19 24.53 8.01
C PHE A 90 3.47 25.28 9.31
N LYS A 91 2.47 25.39 10.18
CA LYS A 91 2.63 25.92 11.53
C LYS A 91 3.05 24.80 12.47
N ASP A 92 4.14 25.00 13.18
CA ASP A 92 4.58 24.07 14.23
C ASP A 92 3.68 24.15 15.47
N LYS A 93 3.96 23.32 16.49
CA LYS A 93 3.24 23.31 17.76
C LYS A 93 3.26 24.62 18.54
N HIS A 94 4.19 25.52 18.20
CA HIS A 94 4.35 26.86 18.78
C HIS A 94 3.72 27.96 17.92
N GLY A 95 3.11 27.62 16.79
CA GLY A 95 2.48 28.55 15.86
C GLY A 95 3.45 29.23 14.91
N VAL A 96 4.73 28.84 14.90
CA VAL A 96 5.76 29.40 14.01
C VAL A 96 5.65 28.73 12.63
N LEU A 97 5.71 29.54 11.58
CA LEU A 97 5.66 29.05 10.19
C LEU A 97 7.01 28.45 9.81
N GLN A 98 7.00 27.16 9.50
CA GLN A 98 8.19 26.41 9.08
C GLN A 98 8.09 26.10 7.58
N SER A 99 9.13 26.43 6.84
CA SER A 99 9.28 26.12 5.40
C SER A 99 10.19 24.91 5.14
N THR A 100 10.86 24.41 6.16
CA THR A 100 11.76 23.25 6.08
C THR A 100 11.50 22.31 7.25
N VAL A 101 11.74 21.04 7.04
CA VAL A 101 11.81 20.02 8.12
C VAL A 101 13.26 19.59 8.26
N ARG A 102 13.79 19.74 9.48
CA ARG A 102 15.17 19.33 9.80
C ARG A 102 15.15 17.92 10.36
N TYR A 103 15.98 17.06 9.80
CA TYR A 103 16.29 15.72 10.33
C TYR A 103 17.70 15.71 10.86
N GLU A 104 17.85 15.38 12.12
CA GLU A 104 19.18 15.18 12.73
C GLU A 104 19.60 13.72 12.54
N GLN A 105 20.90 13.49 12.39
CA GLN A 105 21.50 12.15 12.35
C GLN A 105 21.10 11.39 13.63
N SER A 106 20.39 10.31 13.51
CA SER A 106 19.86 9.43 14.58
C SER A 106 18.33 9.45 14.80
N TYR A 107 17.57 10.26 14.09
CA TYR A 107 16.12 10.13 14.14
C TYR A 107 15.64 8.99 13.24
N GLU A 108 14.99 8.00 13.86
CA GLU A 108 14.30 6.94 13.15
C GLU A 108 12.96 7.48 12.61
N CYS A 109 12.87 7.61 11.29
CA CYS A 109 11.63 8.03 10.65
C CYS A 109 10.77 6.81 10.35
N MET A 110 9.67 6.64 11.07
CA MET A 110 8.63 5.66 10.72
C MET A 110 7.74 6.25 9.62
N CYS A 111 7.94 5.83 8.38
CA CYS A 111 7.02 6.13 7.29
C CYS A 111 5.92 5.06 7.30
N GLY A 112 4.82 5.34 7.97
CA GLY A 112 3.64 4.47 7.97
C GLY A 112 2.66 4.93 6.89
N SER A 113 2.14 3.99 6.10
CA SER A 113 1.02 4.23 5.20
C SER A 113 -0.30 4.22 5.98
N ARG A 114 -0.51 5.23 6.82
CA ARG A 114 -1.84 5.45 7.38
C ARG A 114 -2.55 6.45 6.46
N TRP A 115 -3.25 5.92 5.47
CA TRP A 115 -4.21 6.68 4.70
C TRP A 115 -5.55 6.63 5.44
N ASN A 116 -5.97 7.77 6.00
CA ASN A 116 -7.35 7.99 6.44
C ASN A 116 -8.20 8.38 5.24
#